data_06f545656e626a8291adb4b9e6fee29a
#
_entry.id   06f545656e626a8291adb4b9e6fee29a
#
_cell.length_a   1.000
_cell.length_b   1.000
_cell.length_c   1.000
_cell.angle_alpha   90.00
_cell.angle_beta   90.00
_cell.angle_gamma   90.00
#
_symmetry.space_group_name_H-M   'P 1'
#
loop_
_entity.id
_entity.type
_entity.pdbx_description
1 polymer ?
#
loop_
_entity_poly.entity_id
_entity_poly.type
_entity_poly.pdbx_seq_one_letter_code
_entity_poly.pdbx_strand_id
1 'polypeptide(L)'
;MTEIIFEPSIIKRDFNAPMQLVYEAWTLENHLCQWQVPNADVSCMYKSANITTGGCAHHKMRMPSGKEMWLLTQYHELLPYHIIVFTQYESSENGEILPPSMPNWPKEIRATIKLSEANGVTSMEFTWQPINPSEGEAEAWEASRPQHGKGWGGSFELLAGYLAKVRGV
;
A
#
# COMPACT_ATOMS: atom_id res chain seq x y z
N MET A 1 -6.99 -33.36 4.03
CA MET A 1 -6.33 -32.02 3.99
C MET A 1 -7.31 -30.94 4.39
N THR A 2 -6.91 -30.12 5.32
CA THR A 2 -7.74 -29.00 5.75
C THR A 2 -7.57 -27.85 4.75
N GLU A 3 -8.67 -27.36 4.22
CA GLU A 3 -8.63 -26.19 3.34
C GLU A 3 -8.32 -24.94 4.18
N ILE A 4 -7.35 -24.12 3.71
CA ILE A 4 -7.00 -22.87 4.36
C ILE A 4 -8.03 -21.83 3.91
N ILE A 5 -8.81 -21.31 4.88
CA ILE A 5 -9.84 -20.33 4.59
C ILE A 5 -9.38 -18.93 5.02
N PHE A 6 -9.35 -18.02 4.07
CA PHE A 6 -9.13 -16.59 4.33
C PHE A 6 -9.80 -15.75 3.25
N GLU A 7 -10.07 -14.50 3.58
CA GLU A 7 -10.70 -13.55 2.67
C GLU A 7 -9.76 -12.37 2.43
N PRO A 8 -9.72 -11.82 1.22
CA PRO A 8 -9.00 -10.56 1.01
C PRO A 8 -9.67 -9.43 1.78
N SER A 9 -8.91 -8.38 2.08
CA SER A 9 -9.45 -7.14 2.59
C SER A 9 -9.67 -6.19 1.43
N ILE A 10 -10.87 -5.61 1.32
CA ILE A 10 -11.23 -4.74 0.22
C ILE A 10 -11.64 -3.39 0.79
N ILE A 11 -11.00 -2.32 0.32
CA ILE A 11 -11.34 -0.95 0.66
C ILE A 11 -11.73 -0.23 -0.63
N LYS A 12 -12.93 0.32 -0.66
CA LYS A 12 -13.41 1.12 -1.78
C LYS A 12 -13.47 2.57 -1.37
N ARG A 13 -12.98 3.46 -2.23
CA ARG A 13 -13.00 4.87 -1.95
C ARG A 13 -13.08 5.69 -3.23
N ASP A 14 -13.83 6.79 -3.19
CA ASP A 14 -13.89 7.75 -4.28
C ASP A 14 -13.02 8.96 -3.93
N PHE A 15 -12.32 9.47 -4.94
CA PHE A 15 -11.53 10.70 -4.82
C PHE A 15 -12.02 11.72 -5.82
N ASN A 16 -12.16 12.96 -5.36
CA ASN A 16 -12.55 14.07 -6.23
C ASN A 16 -11.34 14.57 -7.02
N ALA A 17 -10.83 13.71 -7.90
CA ALA A 17 -9.63 13.95 -8.70
C ALA A 17 -9.68 13.08 -9.95
N PRO A 18 -9.01 13.50 -11.05
CA PRO A 18 -8.95 12.66 -12.25
C PRO A 18 -8.11 11.42 -12.02
N MET A 19 -8.44 10.37 -12.73
CA MET A 19 -7.79 9.05 -12.61
C MET A 19 -6.28 9.13 -12.86
N GLN A 20 -5.85 9.95 -13.80
CA GLN A 20 -4.43 10.16 -14.05
C GLN A 20 -3.69 10.65 -12.81
N LEU A 21 -4.26 11.64 -12.11
CA LEU A 21 -3.63 12.19 -10.91
C LEU A 21 -3.60 11.17 -9.78
N VAL A 22 -4.67 10.39 -9.59
CA VAL A 22 -4.70 9.33 -8.58
C VAL A 22 -3.64 8.27 -8.89
N TYR A 23 -3.53 7.84 -10.14
CA TYR A 23 -2.51 6.90 -10.58
C TYR A 23 -1.09 7.43 -10.33
N GLU A 24 -0.83 8.68 -10.70
CA GLU A 24 0.47 9.31 -10.46
C GLU A 24 0.80 9.40 -8.97
N ALA A 25 -0.20 9.67 -8.13
CA ALA A 25 0.00 9.71 -6.69
C ALA A 25 0.47 8.35 -6.13
N TRP A 26 0.14 7.26 -6.78
CA TRP A 26 0.56 5.91 -6.43
C TRP A 26 1.90 5.50 -7.06
N THR A 27 2.35 6.18 -8.12
CA THR A 27 3.47 5.69 -8.94
C THR A 27 4.65 6.64 -9.05
N LEU A 28 4.56 7.83 -8.47
CA LEU A 28 5.67 8.78 -8.42
C LEU A 28 6.14 8.95 -6.98
N GLU A 29 7.46 8.78 -6.75
CA GLU A 29 8.01 8.78 -5.39
C GLU A 29 7.76 10.08 -4.63
N ASN A 30 7.83 11.22 -5.31
CA ASN A 30 7.57 12.51 -4.70
C ASN A 30 6.12 12.68 -4.23
N HIS A 31 5.18 12.00 -4.88
CA HIS A 31 3.79 11.97 -4.43
C HIS A 31 3.59 10.96 -3.31
N LEU A 32 4.18 9.77 -3.44
CA LEU A 32 4.01 8.68 -2.45
C LEU A 32 4.37 9.11 -1.04
N CYS A 33 5.48 9.84 -0.86
CA CYS A 33 5.91 10.28 0.46
C CYS A 33 4.96 11.29 1.12
N GLN A 34 4.03 11.86 0.37
CA GLN A 34 3.08 12.83 0.92
C GLN A 34 1.88 12.17 1.62
N TRP A 35 1.62 10.91 1.35
CA TRP A 35 0.41 10.27 1.87
C TRP A 35 0.58 8.80 2.28
N GLN A 36 1.59 8.09 1.78
CA GLN A 36 1.75 6.64 2.02
C GLN A 36 2.36 6.37 3.40
N VAL A 37 1.69 6.86 4.41
CA VAL A 37 2.03 6.67 5.83
C VAL A 37 0.73 6.47 6.61
N PRO A 38 0.76 5.81 7.78
CA PRO A 38 -0.47 5.53 8.53
C PRO A 38 -1.15 6.79 9.09
N ASN A 39 -0.37 7.84 9.36
CA ASN A 39 -0.89 9.12 9.86
C ASN A 39 0.12 10.24 9.60
N ALA A 40 -0.29 11.48 9.81
CA ALA A 40 0.50 12.66 9.49
C ALA A 40 1.77 12.84 10.34
N ASP A 41 1.89 12.12 11.46
CA ASP A 41 3.06 12.23 12.35
C ASP A 41 4.21 11.32 11.91
N VAL A 42 3.99 10.48 10.91
CA VAL A 42 4.99 9.57 10.36
C VAL A 42 5.59 10.19 9.11
N SER A 43 6.91 10.23 9.02
CA SER A 43 7.59 10.71 7.81
C SER A 43 8.00 9.55 6.91
N CYS A 44 8.20 9.84 5.64
CA CYS A 44 8.55 8.86 4.61
C CYS A 44 9.70 9.40 3.76
N MET A 45 10.64 8.53 3.41
CA MET A 45 11.75 8.87 2.52
C MET A 45 12.12 7.68 1.66
N TYR A 46 12.22 7.90 0.35
CA TYR A 46 12.68 6.87 -0.59
C TYR A 46 14.19 6.90 -0.74
N LYS A 47 14.81 5.73 -0.60
CA LYS A 47 16.23 5.53 -0.88
C LYS A 47 16.45 5.24 -2.36
N SER A 48 15.53 4.50 -2.97
CA SER A 48 15.53 4.22 -4.40
C SER A 48 14.10 3.98 -4.86
N ALA A 49 13.81 4.30 -6.12
CA ALA A 49 12.48 4.08 -6.68
C ALA A 49 12.60 3.78 -8.17
N ASN A 50 12.31 2.54 -8.53
CA ASN A 50 12.12 2.11 -9.91
C ASN A 50 10.68 1.60 -10.02
N ILE A 51 9.75 2.53 -10.17
CA ILE A 51 8.30 2.23 -10.16
C ILE A 51 7.87 1.92 -11.59
N THR A 52 8.18 0.70 -12.01
CA THR A 52 7.85 0.14 -13.32
C THR A 52 7.41 -1.30 -13.14
N THR A 53 6.73 -1.86 -14.14
CA THR A 53 6.40 -3.30 -14.10
C THR A 53 7.69 -4.11 -13.97
N GLY A 54 7.76 -4.93 -12.91
CA GLY A 54 8.95 -5.70 -12.57
C GLY A 54 10.00 -4.93 -11.76
N GLY A 55 9.79 -3.64 -11.49
CA GLY A 55 10.72 -2.83 -10.72
C GLY A 55 10.48 -2.87 -9.23
N CYS A 56 11.35 -2.22 -8.47
CA CYS A 56 11.29 -2.16 -7.00
C CYS A 56 11.50 -0.74 -6.51
N ALA A 57 10.92 -0.43 -5.36
CA ALA A 57 11.18 0.80 -4.64
C ALA A 57 11.52 0.48 -3.18
N HIS A 58 12.40 1.26 -2.58
CA HIS A 58 12.88 1.04 -1.21
C HIS A 58 12.74 2.34 -0.42
N HIS A 59 11.93 2.31 0.63
CA HIS A 59 11.68 3.51 1.43
C HIS A 59 11.67 3.20 2.92
N LYS A 60 11.78 4.25 3.70
CA LYS A 60 11.63 4.14 5.15
C LYS A 60 10.52 5.03 5.65
N MET A 61 9.89 4.59 6.73
CA MET A 61 9.00 5.40 7.54
C MET A 61 9.66 5.65 8.87
N ARG A 62 9.55 6.89 9.36
CA ARG A 62 10.07 7.27 10.66
C ARG A 62 8.93 7.69 11.57
N MET A 63 8.82 6.99 12.69
CA MET A 63 7.80 7.26 13.69
C MET A 63 8.19 8.45 14.58
N PRO A 64 7.23 9.09 15.27
CA PRO A 64 7.53 10.19 16.20
C PRO A 64 8.55 9.81 17.28
N SER A 65 8.59 8.53 17.67
CA SER A 65 9.56 8.01 18.64
C SER A 65 11.00 7.98 18.13
N GLY A 66 11.20 8.19 16.80
CA GLY A 66 12.48 8.03 16.15
C GLY A 66 12.72 6.64 15.57
N LYS A 67 11.82 5.69 15.85
CA LYS A 67 11.91 4.34 15.27
C LYS A 67 11.73 4.41 13.77
N GLU A 68 12.60 3.71 13.04
CA GLU A 68 12.55 3.63 11.58
C GLU A 68 12.14 2.24 11.13
N MET A 69 11.33 2.17 10.06
CA MET A 69 10.93 0.92 9.42
C MET A 69 11.22 1.04 7.93
N TRP A 70 11.99 0.08 7.42
CA TRP A 70 12.29 0.01 5.99
C TRP A 70 11.33 -0.93 5.29
N LEU A 71 10.89 -0.55 4.11
CA LEU A 71 9.96 -1.32 3.29
C LEU A 71 10.47 -1.44 1.87
N LEU A 72 10.41 -2.65 1.33
CA LEU A 72 10.74 -2.92 -0.06
C LEU A 72 9.44 -3.25 -0.81
N THR A 73 9.17 -2.51 -1.87
CA THR A 73 7.98 -2.70 -2.69
C THR A 73 8.38 -3.28 -4.03
N GLN A 74 7.78 -4.40 -4.41
CA GLN A 74 7.98 -5.03 -5.72
C GLN A 74 6.72 -4.81 -6.55
N TYR A 75 6.87 -4.19 -7.72
CA TYR A 75 5.75 -3.92 -8.61
C TYR A 75 5.61 -5.06 -9.61
N HIS A 76 4.43 -5.67 -9.62
CA HIS A 76 4.13 -6.80 -10.51
C HIS A 76 3.50 -6.34 -11.81
N GLU A 77 2.60 -5.35 -11.73
CA GLU A 77 1.90 -4.84 -12.90
C GLU A 77 1.57 -3.36 -12.70
N LEU A 78 1.86 -2.57 -13.71
CA LEU A 78 1.45 -1.17 -13.79
C LEU A 78 0.80 -0.94 -15.15
N LEU A 79 -0.51 -0.76 -15.16
CA LEU A 79 -1.27 -0.41 -16.35
C LEU A 79 -1.79 1.02 -16.18
N PRO A 80 -1.15 2.02 -16.82
CA PRO A 80 -1.59 3.40 -16.73
C PRO A 80 -3.00 3.54 -17.30
N TYR A 81 -3.81 4.08 -16.58
CA TYR A 81 -4.07 4.73 -15.32
C TYR A 81 -5.07 3.87 -14.51
N HIS A 82 -5.08 2.58 -14.76
CA HIS A 82 -6.14 1.66 -14.36
C HIS A 82 -5.77 0.68 -13.26
N ILE A 83 -4.55 0.09 -13.32
CA ILE A 83 -4.20 -1.02 -12.44
C ILE A 83 -2.79 -0.85 -11.87
N ILE A 84 -2.66 -1.10 -10.57
CA ILE A 84 -1.36 -1.16 -9.88
C ILE A 84 -1.39 -2.42 -9.02
N VAL A 85 -0.39 -3.29 -9.18
CA VAL A 85 -0.25 -4.52 -8.39
C VAL A 85 1.15 -4.54 -7.80
N PHE A 86 1.23 -4.64 -6.47
CA PHE A 86 2.53 -4.71 -5.79
C PHE A 86 2.48 -5.61 -4.57
N THR A 87 3.67 -6.05 -4.14
CA THR A 87 3.91 -6.71 -2.86
C THR A 87 4.88 -5.85 -2.07
N GLN A 88 4.62 -5.68 -0.79
CA GLN A 88 5.45 -4.87 0.09
C GLN A 88 5.99 -5.76 1.22
N TYR A 89 7.30 -5.66 1.48
CA TYR A 89 7.99 -6.44 2.50
C TYR A 89 8.66 -5.52 3.50
N GLU A 90 8.74 -5.98 4.75
CA GLU A 90 9.65 -5.36 5.71
C GLU A 90 11.08 -5.69 5.24
N SER A 91 11.96 -4.72 5.33
CA SER A 91 13.33 -4.89 4.84
C SER A 91 14.36 -4.27 5.78
N SER A 92 15.64 -4.63 5.56
CA SER A 92 16.76 -3.93 6.17
C SER A 92 17.00 -2.62 5.42
N GLU A 93 17.85 -1.77 5.98
CA GLU A 93 18.30 -0.55 5.30
C GLU A 93 19.01 -0.85 3.98
N ASN A 94 19.59 -2.04 3.85
CA ASN A 94 20.30 -2.47 2.65
C ASN A 94 19.38 -3.16 1.62
N GLY A 95 18.08 -3.26 1.91
CA GLY A 95 17.12 -3.84 0.98
C GLY A 95 16.94 -5.35 1.08
N GLU A 96 17.46 -5.97 2.13
CA GLU A 96 17.22 -7.40 2.38
C GLU A 96 15.81 -7.61 2.91
N ILE A 97 15.07 -8.55 2.34
CA ILE A 97 13.72 -8.88 2.80
C ILE A 97 13.83 -9.58 4.16
N LEU A 98 13.16 -9.02 5.17
CA LEU A 98 13.13 -9.55 6.52
C LEU A 98 11.83 -10.32 6.76
N PRO A 99 11.83 -11.28 7.70
CA PRO A 99 10.58 -11.89 8.13
C PRO A 99 9.69 -10.83 8.78
N PRO A 100 8.36 -10.99 8.68
CA PRO A 100 7.44 -10.03 9.31
C PRO A 100 7.70 -9.90 10.81
N SER A 101 7.61 -8.68 11.32
CA SER A 101 7.81 -8.40 12.76
C SER A 101 6.68 -8.93 13.62
N MET A 102 5.46 -9.09 13.06
CA MET A 102 4.34 -9.65 13.79
C MET A 102 4.34 -11.18 13.69
N PRO A 103 4.10 -11.90 14.82
CA PRO A 103 4.06 -13.37 14.81
C PRO A 103 2.99 -13.89 13.85
N ASN A 104 3.36 -14.90 13.05
CA ASN A 104 2.45 -15.56 12.11
C ASN A 104 1.83 -14.65 11.06
N TRP A 105 2.40 -13.46 10.86
CA TRP A 105 1.94 -12.57 9.80
C TRP A 105 2.31 -13.14 8.44
N PRO A 106 1.42 -13.05 7.43
CA PRO A 106 1.74 -13.59 6.10
C PRO A 106 3.04 -13.00 5.53
N LYS A 107 3.86 -13.86 4.97
CA LYS A 107 5.16 -13.45 4.40
C LYS A 107 5.01 -12.62 3.15
N GLU A 108 3.96 -12.88 2.37
CA GLU A 108 3.68 -12.14 1.16
C GLU A 108 2.23 -11.69 1.16
N ILE A 109 2.03 -10.38 1.05
CA ILE A 109 0.70 -9.78 0.94
C ILE A 109 0.71 -8.92 -0.32
N ARG A 110 -0.23 -9.20 -1.20
CA ARG A 110 -0.34 -8.48 -2.47
C ARG A 110 -1.44 -7.44 -2.40
N ALA A 111 -1.11 -6.23 -2.86
CA ALA A 111 -2.06 -5.15 -3.02
C ALA A 111 -2.39 -5.00 -4.50
N THR A 112 -3.68 -4.87 -4.79
CA THR A 112 -4.17 -4.59 -6.14
C THR A 112 -5.06 -3.36 -6.09
N ILE A 113 -4.71 -2.35 -6.87
CA ILE A 113 -5.45 -1.10 -6.95
C ILE A 113 -6.06 -1.03 -8.33
N LYS A 114 -7.39 -0.89 -8.39
CA LYS A 114 -8.13 -0.69 -9.63
C LYS A 114 -8.80 0.67 -9.60
N LEU A 115 -8.59 1.43 -10.67
CA LEU A 115 -9.11 2.80 -10.78
C LEU A 115 -10.07 2.90 -11.97
N SER A 116 -11.14 3.65 -11.77
CA SER A 116 -12.07 4.03 -12.82
C SER A 116 -12.53 5.47 -12.56
N GLU A 117 -12.88 6.19 -13.62
CA GLU A 117 -13.28 7.60 -13.49
C GLU A 117 -14.62 7.85 -14.15
N ALA A 118 -15.43 8.67 -13.50
CA ALA A 118 -16.69 9.20 -14.05
C ALA A 118 -16.88 10.62 -13.52
N ASN A 119 -17.08 11.57 -14.44
CA ASN A 119 -17.40 12.97 -14.11
C ASN A 119 -16.35 13.62 -13.18
N GLY A 120 -15.06 13.31 -13.40
CA GLY A 120 -13.97 13.89 -12.62
C GLY A 120 -13.76 13.25 -11.26
N VAL A 121 -14.51 12.21 -10.94
CA VAL A 121 -14.36 11.46 -9.69
C VAL A 121 -13.75 10.09 -10.00
N THR A 122 -12.68 9.73 -9.31
CA THR A 122 -12.04 8.44 -9.45
C THR A 122 -12.53 7.50 -8.36
N SER A 123 -13.02 6.33 -8.77
CA SER A 123 -13.37 5.25 -7.87
C SER A 123 -12.17 4.31 -7.76
N MET A 124 -11.72 4.07 -6.54
CA MET A 124 -10.60 3.18 -6.25
C MET A 124 -11.10 1.94 -5.51
N GLU A 125 -10.70 0.78 -6.00
CA GLU A 125 -10.86 -0.48 -5.27
C GLU A 125 -9.47 -0.98 -4.90
N PHE A 126 -9.20 -1.06 -3.61
CA PHE A 126 -7.96 -1.57 -3.05
C PHE A 126 -8.22 -2.95 -2.47
N THR A 127 -7.55 -3.95 -3.01
CA THR A 127 -7.62 -5.33 -2.52
C THR A 127 -6.29 -5.72 -1.92
N TRP A 128 -6.31 -6.24 -0.70
CA TRP A 128 -5.11 -6.62 0.05
C TRP A 128 -5.29 -8.06 0.51
N GLN A 129 -4.39 -8.96 0.06
CA GLN A 129 -4.58 -10.37 0.31
C GLN A 129 -3.27 -11.14 0.47
N PRO A 130 -3.21 -12.11 1.40
CA PRO A 130 -2.07 -13.01 1.52
C PRO A 130 -1.94 -13.89 0.29
N ILE A 131 -0.71 -14.18 -0.10
CA ILE A 131 -0.39 -15.10 -1.19
C ILE A 131 0.20 -16.37 -0.58
N ASN A 132 -0.43 -17.51 -0.85
CA ASN A 132 -0.03 -18.82 -0.35
C ASN A 132 0.28 -18.84 1.16
N PRO A 133 -0.65 -18.34 2.00
CA PRO A 133 -0.40 -18.31 3.43
C PRO A 133 -0.41 -19.72 4.01
N SER A 134 0.38 -19.93 5.07
CA SER A 134 0.24 -21.12 5.90
C SER A 134 -1.07 -21.04 6.69
N GLU A 135 -1.47 -22.15 7.31
CA GLU A 135 -2.69 -22.17 8.15
C GLU A 135 -2.62 -21.12 9.27
N GLY A 136 -1.47 -21.05 9.96
CA GLY A 136 -1.27 -20.05 11.03
C GLY A 136 -1.29 -18.62 10.51
N GLU A 137 -0.72 -18.39 9.32
CA GLU A 137 -0.75 -17.07 8.69
C GLU A 137 -2.18 -16.66 8.29
N ALA A 138 -2.97 -17.60 7.76
CA ALA A 138 -4.36 -17.34 7.40
C ALA A 138 -5.19 -17.02 8.65
N GLU A 139 -4.97 -17.74 9.74
CA GLU A 139 -5.63 -17.48 11.02
C GLU A 139 -5.29 -16.10 11.58
N ALA A 140 -4.00 -15.72 11.55
CA ALA A 140 -3.54 -14.41 12.00
C ALA A 140 -4.14 -13.30 11.15
N TRP A 141 -4.22 -13.51 9.84
CA TRP A 141 -4.84 -12.57 8.90
C TRP A 141 -6.31 -12.32 9.26
N GLU A 142 -7.08 -13.39 9.46
CA GLU A 142 -8.50 -13.27 9.80
C GLU A 142 -8.71 -12.63 11.18
N ALA A 143 -7.87 -12.97 12.15
CA ALA A 143 -7.96 -12.41 13.50
C ALA A 143 -7.66 -10.89 13.51
N SER A 144 -6.82 -10.41 12.61
CA SER A 144 -6.44 -8.99 12.53
C SER A 144 -7.35 -8.17 11.61
N ARG A 145 -8.35 -8.78 11.01
CA ARG A 145 -9.23 -8.13 10.02
C ARG A 145 -9.75 -6.74 10.44
N PRO A 146 -10.20 -6.51 11.67
CA PRO A 146 -10.66 -5.18 12.09
C PRO A 146 -9.60 -4.08 11.97
N GLN A 147 -8.31 -4.43 12.01
CA GLN A 147 -7.21 -3.48 11.89
C GLN A 147 -6.78 -3.20 10.44
N HIS A 148 -7.17 -4.06 9.47
CA HIS A 148 -6.72 -3.90 8.08
C HIS A 148 -7.11 -2.54 7.50
N GLY A 149 -8.32 -2.07 7.80
CA GLY A 149 -8.80 -0.78 7.30
C GLY A 149 -8.25 0.43 8.02
N LYS A 150 -7.64 0.26 9.20
CA LYS A 150 -7.14 1.40 9.99
C LYS A 150 -5.85 1.97 9.41
N GLY A 151 -4.89 1.12 9.07
CA GLY A 151 -3.62 1.55 8.48
C GLY A 151 -3.81 2.15 7.09
N TRP A 152 -4.33 1.37 6.17
CA TRP A 152 -4.55 1.83 4.80
C TRP A 152 -5.65 2.90 4.72
N GLY A 153 -6.70 2.79 5.53
CA GLY A 153 -7.75 3.81 5.60
C GLY A 153 -7.19 5.16 6.04
N GLY A 154 -6.29 5.17 7.02
CA GLY A 154 -5.59 6.39 7.43
C GLY A 154 -4.77 7.00 6.32
N SER A 155 -4.04 6.15 5.55
CA SER A 155 -3.28 6.59 4.39
C SER A 155 -4.20 7.17 3.31
N PHE A 156 -5.36 6.57 3.08
CA PHE A 156 -6.30 7.07 2.06
C PHE A 156 -6.95 8.38 2.45
N GLU A 157 -7.12 8.66 3.76
CA GLU A 157 -7.54 9.99 4.24
C GLU A 157 -6.48 11.03 3.89
N LEU A 158 -5.20 10.70 4.11
CA LEU A 158 -4.09 11.57 3.74
C LEU A 158 -4.02 11.78 2.23
N LEU A 159 -4.26 10.70 1.45
CA LEU A 159 -4.30 10.78 0.00
C LEU A 159 -5.40 11.74 -0.48
N ALA A 160 -6.60 11.64 0.10
CA ALA A 160 -7.70 12.52 -0.27
C ALA A 160 -7.35 13.99 -0.03
N GLY A 161 -6.75 14.31 1.13
CA GLY A 161 -6.31 15.67 1.45
C GLY A 161 -5.20 16.15 0.53
N TYR A 162 -4.25 15.27 0.22
CA TYR A 162 -3.16 15.55 -0.70
C TYR A 162 -3.65 15.85 -2.11
N LEU A 163 -4.57 15.03 -2.63
CA LEU A 163 -5.15 15.23 -3.96
C LEU A 163 -5.87 16.56 -4.08
N ALA A 164 -6.63 16.94 -3.05
CA ALA A 164 -7.30 18.23 -3.00
C ALA A 164 -6.30 19.39 -3.09
N LYS A 165 -5.19 19.28 -2.36
CA LYS A 165 -4.12 20.27 -2.35
C LYS A 165 -3.41 20.38 -3.71
N VAL A 166 -3.09 19.25 -4.33
CA VAL A 166 -2.36 19.20 -5.61
C VAL A 166 -3.23 19.71 -6.76
N ARG A 167 -4.55 19.50 -6.71
CA ARG A 167 -5.47 20.06 -7.72
C ARG A 167 -5.53 21.58 -7.71
N GLY A 168 -5.01 22.22 -6.68
CA GLY A 168 -5.06 23.68 -6.55
C GLY A 168 -6.44 24.20 -6.16
N VAL A 169 -7.18 23.37 -5.45
CA VAL A 169 -8.54 23.73 -5.01
C VAL A 169 -8.52 24.18 -3.57
#